data_bcc6a8c0c48d3909208fa59ad340d679
#
_entry.id   bcc6a8c0c48d3909208fa59ad340d679
#
_cell.length_a   1.000
_cell.length_b   1.000
_cell.length_c   1.000
_cell.angle_alpha   90.00
_cell.angle_beta   90.00
_cell.angle_gamma   90.00
#
_symmetry.space_group_name_H-M   'P 1'
#
loop_
_entity.id
_entity.type
_entity.pdbx_description
1 polymer ?
#
loop_
_entity_poly.entity_id
_entity_poly.type
_entity_poly.pdbx_seq_one_letter_code
_entity_poly.pdbx_strand_id
1 'polypeptide(L)'
;LTLNYRRYLRSLSRAGFEIGLAPLIDDDFHNSKTNTKYREYGAIRAAGIYSDTELYRACVQPGQTGLLVKNDPDEWLAALTVLIEDQLLRRKIQEQAYQDVRSRYIEEQFESAWLEQLSAVKRNFTESAQVADLFRDIEEETPESANTAHSSTLKRSLTLLRSGKVKFFIQR
;
A
#
# COMPACT_ATOMS: atom_id res chain seq x y z
N LEU A 1 -19.27 -10.53 3.89
CA LEU A 1 -18.61 -10.22 5.17
C LEU A 1 -17.44 -9.31 4.87
N THR A 2 -17.65 -7.99 4.94
CA THR A 2 -16.58 -7.00 4.81
C THR A 2 -15.78 -7.03 6.10
N LEU A 3 -14.69 -7.79 6.13
CA LEU A 3 -13.75 -7.77 7.25
C LEU A 3 -13.13 -6.36 7.33
N ASN A 4 -13.39 -5.66 8.43
CA ASN A 4 -12.72 -4.41 8.73
C ASN A 4 -11.21 -4.69 8.83
N TYR A 5 -10.39 -4.08 7.97
CA TYR A 5 -8.94 -4.31 7.87
C TYR A 5 -8.20 -4.11 9.20
N ARG A 6 -8.60 -3.11 10.00
CA ARG A 6 -8.05 -2.90 11.35
C ARG A 6 -8.35 -4.09 12.29
N ARG A 7 -9.53 -4.70 12.15
CA ARG A 7 -9.91 -5.89 12.94
C ARG A 7 -9.10 -7.11 12.50
N TYR A 8 -8.87 -7.24 11.20
CA TYR A 8 -8.00 -8.27 10.63
C TYR A 8 -6.56 -8.16 11.15
N LEU A 9 -5.92 -6.99 11.07
CA LEU A 9 -4.55 -6.78 11.59
C LEU A 9 -4.45 -7.04 13.11
N ARG A 10 -5.45 -6.60 13.89
CA ARG A 10 -5.50 -6.91 15.32
C ARG A 10 -5.62 -8.41 15.58
N SER A 11 -6.36 -9.14 14.75
CA SER A 11 -6.48 -10.58 14.84
C SER A 11 -5.15 -11.28 14.55
N LEU A 12 -4.45 -10.86 13.48
CA LEU A 12 -3.11 -11.36 13.17
C LEU A 12 -2.10 -11.08 14.29
N SER A 13 -2.09 -9.86 14.81
CA SER A 13 -1.19 -9.49 15.93
C SER A 13 -1.45 -10.31 17.19
N ARG A 14 -2.72 -10.59 17.51
CA ARG A 14 -3.10 -11.42 18.65
C ARG A 14 -2.76 -12.90 18.46
N ALA A 15 -2.71 -13.37 17.23
CA ALA A 15 -2.33 -14.75 16.93
C ALA A 15 -0.85 -15.04 17.23
N GLY A 16 -0.01 -13.99 17.34
CA GLY A 16 1.38 -14.14 17.77
C GLY A 16 2.27 -14.84 16.75
N PHE A 17 2.01 -14.67 15.46
CA PHE A 17 2.87 -15.23 14.41
C PHE A 17 4.26 -14.60 14.46
N GLU A 18 5.30 -15.43 14.58
CA GLU A 18 6.69 -14.98 14.60
C GLU A 18 7.33 -14.92 13.22
N ILE A 19 6.86 -15.73 12.27
CA ILE A 19 7.36 -15.83 10.90
C ILE A 19 6.19 -15.73 9.94
N GLY A 20 6.37 -14.97 8.86
CA GLY A 20 5.41 -14.80 7.77
C GLY A 20 5.98 -15.28 6.44
N LEU A 21 5.22 -16.04 5.66
CA LEU A 21 5.60 -16.53 4.35
C LEU A 21 4.79 -15.80 3.27
N ALA A 22 5.47 -15.23 2.27
CA ALA A 22 4.85 -14.51 1.17
C ALA A 22 5.37 -15.01 -0.19
N PRO A 23 5.00 -16.24 -0.59
CA PRO A 23 5.32 -16.73 -1.92
C PRO A 23 4.58 -15.91 -2.97
N LEU A 24 5.29 -15.56 -4.06
CA LEU A 24 4.76 -14.79 -5.17
C LEU A 24 5.36 -15.30 -6.46
N ILE A 25 4.53 -15.46 -7.50
CA ILE A 25 4.99 -15.78 -8.85
C ILE A 25 5.68 -14.55 -9.43
N ASP A 26 6.83 -14.74 -10.08
CA ASP A 26 7.58 -13.65 -10.72
C ASP A 26 7.06 -13.45 -12.14
N ASP A 27 6.03 -12.62 -12.28
CA ASP A 27 5.46 -12.17 -13.55
C ASP A 27 4.99 -10.71 -13.45
N ASP A 28 4.70 -10.08 -14.58
CA ASP A 28 4.31 -8.67 -14.65
C ASP A 28 3.06 -8.36 -13.82
N PHE A 29 2.08 -9.27 -13.80
CA PHE A 29 0.87 -9.09 -13.02
C PHE A 29 1.13 -9.07 -11.52
N HIS A 30 1.96 -10.00 -11.02
CA HIS A 30 2.29 -10.09 -9.60
C HIS A 30 3.23 -8.98 -9.15
N ASN A 31 4.17 -8.57 -10.02
CA ASN A 31 5.08 -7.46 -9.75
C ASN A 31 4.38 -6.09 -9.75
N SER A 32 3.23 -5.97 -10.44
CA SER A 32 2.37 -4.78 -10.39
C SER A 32 1.53 -4.64 -9.11
N LYS A 33 1.55 -5.64 -8.22
CA LYS A 33 0.82 -5.60 -6.94
C LYS A 33 1.51 -4.68 -5.93
N THR A 34 0.78 -4.35 -4.87
CA THR A 34 1.36 -3.63 -3.73
C THR A 34 2.02 -4.61 -2.75
N ASN A 35 3.05 -4.14 -2.04
CA ASN A 35 3.79 -4.91 -1.04
C ASN A 35 3.03 -5.11 0.28
N THR A 36 1.72 -5.41 0.20
CA THR A 36 0.83 -5.52 1.36
C THR A 36 1.35 -6.50 2.40
N LYS A 37 1.89 -7.66 1.98
CA LYS A 37 2.41 -8.66 2.92
C LYS A 37 3.63 -8.18 3.70
N TYR A 38 4.52 -7.43 3.06
CA TYR A 38 5.63 -6.78 3.75
C TYR A 38 5.15 -5.83 4.85
N ARG A 39 4.17 -4.98 4.54
CA ARG A 39 3.58 -4.04 5.51
C ARG A 39 2.83 -4.75 6.63
N GLU A 40 2.06 -5.78 6.32
CA GLU A 40 1.32 -6.56 7.30
C GLU A 40 2.26 -7.27 8.27
N TYR A 41 3.30 -7.96 7.76
CA TYR A 41 4.25 -8.68 8.60
C TYR A 41 5.09 -7.74 9.46
N GLY A 42 5.60 -6.65 8.88
CA GLY A 42 6.28 -5.62 9.66
C GLY A 42 5.39 -5.03 10.76
N ALA A 43 4.15 -4.69 10.45
CA ALA A 43 3.21 -4.10 11.41
C ALA A 43 2.91 -5.01 12.60
N ILE A 44 2.88 -6.33 12.41
CA ILE A 44 2.62 -7.32 13.48
C ILE A 44 3.91 -7.91 14.10
N ARG A 45 5.09 -7.40 13.70
CA ARG A 45 6.41 -7.91 14.13
C ARG A 45 6.62 -9.39 13.80
N ALA A 46 6.24 -9.83 12.61
CA ALA A 46 6.58 -11.14 12.06
C ALA A 46 7.81 -11.00 11.15
N ALA A 47 8.78 -11.92 11.28
CA ALA A 47 9.91 -12.00 10.37
C ALA A 47 9.45 -12.57 9.03
N GLY A 48 9.52 -11.77 7.95
CA GLY A 48 9.02 -12.15 6.64
C GLY A 48 10.05 -12.89 5.81
N ILE A 49 9.61 -13.97 5.14
CA ILE A 49 10.30 -14.62 4.03
C ILE A 49 9.47 -14.36 2.78
N TYR A 50 10.08 -13.83 1.74
CA TYR A 50 9.42 -13.36 0.52
C TYR A 50 10.07 -13.98 -0.70
N SER A 51 9.29 -14.22 -1.77
CA SER A 51 9.87 -14.58 -3.07
C SER A 51 10.81 -13.48 -3.57
N ASP A 52 11.93 -13.86 -4.15
CA ASP A 52 12.89 -12.94 -4.75
C ASP A 52 12.36 -12.42 -6.10
N THR A 53 11.38 -11.51 -6.03
CA THR A 53 10.70 -10.85 -7.15
C THR A 53 10.96 -9.35 -7.12
N GLU A 54 10.71 -8.65 -8.23
CA GLU A 54 10.90 -7.21 -8.33
C GLU A 54 10.12 -6.45 -7.24
N LEU A 55 8.88 -6.85 -6.98
CA LEU A 55 8.04 -6.26 -5.94
C LEU A 55 8.71 -6.26 -4.56
N TYR A 56 9.28 -7.39 -4.16
CA TYR A 56 9.87 -7.51 -2.82
C TYR A 56 11.30 -6.98 -2.75
N ARG A 57 12.08 -7.08 -3.83
CA ARG A 57 13.40 -6.42 -3.92
C ARG A 57 13.33 -4.92 -3.71
N ALA A 58 12.22 -4.29 -4.12
CA ALA A 58 12.01 -2.85 -3.95
C ALA A 58 11.77 -2.42 -2.49
N CYS A 59 11.41 -3.33 -1.59
CA CYS A 59 11.04 -2.97 -0.21
C CYS A 59 11.77 -3.77 0.88
N VAL A 60 12.24 -4.98 0.60
CA VAL A 60 12.92 -5.84 1.56
C VAL A 60 14.42 -5.64 1.50
N GLN A 61 15.06 -5.42 2.64
CA GLN A 61 16.51 -5.44 2.81
C GLN A 61 16.91 -6.82 3.36
N PRO A 62 17.57 -7.68 2.56
CA PRO A 62 17.87 -9.05 2.96
C PRO A 62 18.70 -9.13 4.26
N GLY A 63 18.27 -9.98 5.20
CA GLY A 63 18.90 -10.15 6.51
C GLY A 63 18.71 -8.98 7.50
N GLN A 64 17.95 -7.96 7.07
CA GLN A 64 17.60 -6.81 7.91
C GLN A 64 16.07 -6.71 8.13
N THR A 65 15.31 -6.54 7.06
CA THR A 65 13.84 -6.38 7.15
C THR A 65 13.08 -7.59 6.64
N GLY A 66 13.78 -8.63 6.18
CA GLY A 66 13.22 -9.89 5.71
C GLY A 66 14.27 -10.77 5.05
N LEU A 67 13.84 -11.92 4.56
CA LEU A 67 14.64 -12.79 3.69
C LEU A 67 14.01 -12.82 2.30
N LEU A 68 14.85 -12.80 1.25
CA LEU A 68 14.44 -13.03 -0.13
C LEU A 68 14.92 -14.41 -0.56
N VAL A 69 14.04 -15.21 -1.14
CA VAL A 69 14.33 -16.57 -1.59
C VAL A 69 13.76 -16.80 -2.99
N LYS A 70 14.42 -17.57 -3.80
CA LYS A 70 13.85 -18.02 -5.08
C LYS A 70 12.64 -18.93 -4.82
N ASN A 71 11.78 -19.08 -5.82
CA ASN A 71 10.62 -19.97 -5.72
C ASN A 71 11.03 -21.45 -5.88
N ASP A 72 11.96 -21.87 -5.05
CA ASP A 72 12.48 -23.21 -4.92
C ASP A 72 12.19 -23.76 -3.51
N PRO A 73 11.61 -24.97 -3.38
CA PRO A 73 11.24 -25.54 -2.09
C PRO A 73 12.38 -25.66 -1.09
N ASP A 74 13.59 -25.97 -1.56
CA ASP A 74 14.75 -26.15 -0.68
C ASP A 74 15.25 -24.79 -0.16
N GLU A 75 15.21 -23.72 -0.96
CA GLU A 75 15.52 -22.36 -0.50
C GLU A 75 14.49 -21.87 0.53
N TRP A 76 13.21 -22.14 0.33
CA TRP A 76 12.17 -21.82 1.33
C TRP A 76 12.39 -22.57 2.63
N LEU A 77 12.68 -23.88 2.56
CA LEU A 77 12.95 -24.70 3.73
C LEU A 77 14.19 -24.20 4.49
N ALA A 78 15.27 -23.90 3.77
CA ALA A 78 16.50 -23.38 4.37
C ALA A 78 16.26 -22.03 5.08
N ALA A 79 15.58 -21.08 4.44
CA ALA A 79 15.28 -19.80 5.05
C ALA A 79 14.37 -19.92 6.30
N LEU A 80 13.36 -20.81 6.22
CA LEU A 80 12.49 -21.09 7.35
C LEU A 80 13.27 -21.72 8.50
N THR A 81 14.14 -22.68 8.23
CA THR A 81 15.01 -23.33 9.23
C THR A 81 15.90 -22.29 9.91
N VAL A 82 16.55 -21.42 9.16
CA VAL A 82 17.38 -20.33 9.69
C VAL A 82 16.58 -19.46 10.66
N LEU A 83 15.37 -19.02 10.27
CA LEU A 83 14.57 -18.17 11.16
C LEU A 83 14.00 -18.91 12.37
N ILE A 84 13.82 -20.23 12.31
CA ILE A 84 13.40 -21.04 13.47
C ILE A 84 14.55 -21.19 14.45
N GLU A 85 15.75 -21.52 13.98
CA GLU A 85 16.91 -21.83 14.80
C GLU A 85 17.62 -20.58 15.32
N ASP A 86 17.80 -19.54 14.48
CA ASP A 86 18.42 -18.28 14.88
C ASP A 86 17.40 -17.27 15.39
N GLN A 87 17.12 -17.36 16.68
CA GLN A 87 16.20 -16.43 17.35
C GLN A 87 16.71 -14.98 17.35
N LEU A 88 18.02 -14.76 17.35
CA LEU A 88 18.59 -13.40 17.35
C LEU A 88 18.36 -12.74 16.01
N LEU A 89 18.65 -13.44 14.92
CA LEU A 89 18.36 -12.96 13.57
C LEU A 89 16.86 -12.71 13.37
N ARG A 90 16.02 -13.66 13.81
CA ARG A 90 14.56 -13.50 13.73
C ARG A 90 14.08 -12.22 14.42
N ARG A 91 14.49 -11.99 15.68
CA ARG A 91 14.12 -10.79 16.45
C ARG A 91 14.67 -9.50 15.81
N LYS A 92 15.88 -9.54 15.26
CA LYS A 92 16.45 -8.42 14.54
C LYS A 92 15.57 -8.04 13.34
N ILE A 93 15.21 -9.02 12.51
CA ILE A 93 14.35 -8.82 11.33
C ILE A 93 12.98 -8.28 11.74
N GLN A 94 12.35 -8.85 12.77
CA GLN A 94 11.06 -8.42 13.32
C GLN A 94 11.09 -6.92 13.69
N GLU A 95 12.10 -6.51 14.45
CA GLU A 95 12.20 -5.12 14.91
C GLU A 95 12.53 -4.16 13.75
N GLN A 96 13.49 -4.51 12.89
CA GLN A 96 13.86 -3.65 11.77
C GLN A 96 12.75 -3.51 10.74
N ALA A 97 12.02 -4.60 10.42
CA ALA A 97 10.86 -4.52 9.55
C ALA A 97 9.75 -3.65 10.15
N TYR A 98 9.51 -3.76 11.47
CA TYR A 98 8.54 -2.92 12.16
C TYR A 98 8.90 -1.43 12.09
N GLN A 99 10.16 -1.08 12.36
CA GLN A 99 10.62 0.31 12.29
C GLN A 99 10.55 0.85 10.87
N ASP A 100 10.94 0.05 9.88
CA ASP A 100 10.87 0.43 8.47
C ASP A 100 9.43 0.67 8.02
N VAL A 101 8.52 -0.24 8.33
CA VAL A 101 7.09 -0.08 7.99
C VAL A 101 6.50 1.12 8.72
N ARG A 102 6.81 1.30 9.99
CA ARG A 102 6.33 2.44 10.77
C ARG A 102 6.85 3.77 10.22
N SER A 103 8.09 3.83 9.75
CA SER A 103 8.68 5.07 9.23
C SER A 103 8.20 5.43 7.83
N ARG A 104 7.97 4.44 6.96
CA ARG A 104 7.63 4.67 5.54
C ARG A 104 6.14 4.69 5.23
N TYR A 105 5.31 4.06 6.06
CA TYR A 105 3.89 3.82 5.75
C TYR A 105 2.93 4.40 6.78
N ILE A 106 3.34 5.44 7.51
CA ILE A 106 2.44 6.22 8.36
C ILE A 106 1.60 7.19 7.50
N GLU A 107 0.38 7.43 7.96
CA GLU A 107 -0.64 8.22 7.26
C GLU A 107 -0.13 9.63 6.87
N GLU A 108 0.64 10.29 7.74
CA GLU A 108 1.17 11.65 7.53
C GLU A 108 2.19 11.74 6.38
N GLN A 109 3.05 10.75 6.22
CA GLN A 109 4.01 10.72 5.10
C GLN A 109 3.31 10.38 3.79
N PHE A 110 2.27 9.56 3.85
CA PHE A 110 1.47 9.22 2.68
C PHE A 110 0.68 10.43 2.18
N GLU A 111 0.08 11.22 3.08
CA GLU A 111 -0.61 12.46 2.73
C GLU A 111 0.32 13.47 2.07
N SER A 112 1.50 13.72 2.63
CA SER A 112 2.45 14.69 2.07
C SER A 112 2.95 14.27 0.68
N ALA A 113 3.29 13.00 0.48
CA ALA A 113 3.70 12.47 -0.82
C ALA A 113 2.58 12.57 -1.88
N TRP A 114 1.32 12.27 -1.50
CA TRP A 114 0.17 12.44 -2.38
C TRP A 114 -0.11 13.90 -2.72
N LEU A 115 -0.04 14.79 -1.73
CA LEU A 115 -0.24 16.22 -1.95
C LEU A 115 0.83 16.80 -2.89
N GLU A 116 2.07 16.35 -2.79
CA GLU A 116 3.15 16.74 -3.69
C GLU A 116 2.89 16.27 -5.13
N GLN A 117 2.52 14.99 -5.31
CA GLN A 117 2.19 14.42 -6.61
C GLN A 117 0.96 15.09 -7.24
N LEU A 118 -0.10 15.29 -6.47
CA LEU A 118 -1.30 15.99 -6.93
C LEU A 118 -1.02 17.45 -7.28
N SER A 119 -0.13 18.12 -6.55
CA SER A 119 0.29 19.49 -6.86
C SER A 119 1.12 19.56 -8.14
N ALA A 120 1.96 18.56 -8.42
CA ALA A 120 2.70 18.44 -9.66
C ALA A 120 1.76 18.18 -10.85
N VAL A 121 0.80 17.28 -10.70
CA VAL A 121 -0.24 17.02 -11.70
C VAL A 121 -1.03 18.31 -11.98
N LYS A 122 -1.50 19.00 -10.94
CA LYS A 122 -2.25 20.25 -11.10
C LYS A 122 -1.46 21.34 -11.86
N ARG A 123 -0.15 21.46 -11.59
CA ARG A 123 0.71 22.40 -12.33
C ARG A 123 0.77 22.05 -13.83
N ASN A 124 0.98 20.78 -14.15
CA ASN A 124 1.04 20.31 -15.54
C ASN A 124 -0.30 20.48 -16.27
N PHE A 125 -1.43 20.35 -15.56
CA PHE A 125 -2.77 20.57 -16.12
C PHE A 125 -3.10 22.05 -16.35
N THR A 126 -2.63 22.96 -15.49
CA THR A 126 -2.87 24.40 -15.65
C THR A 126 -1.97 25.03 -16.74
N GLU A 127 -0.84 24.40 -17.07
CA GLU A 127 0.02 24.86 -18.17
C GLU A 127 -0.46 24.41 -19.56
N SER A 128 -1.34 23.42 -19.62
CA SER A 128 -1.94 22.96 -20.89
C SER A 128 -3.25 23.68 -21.15
N ALA A 129 -3.21 24.73 -21.99
CA ALA A 129 -4.41 25.47 -22.42
C ALA A 129 -5.51 24.56 -23.03
N GLN A 130 -5.13 23.44 -23.64
CA GLN A 130 -6.03 22.45 -24.23
C GLN A 130 -6.91 21.72 -23.18
N VAL A 131 -6.45 21.56 -21.96
CA VAL A 131 -7.22 20.91 -20.89
C VAL A 131 -8.21 21.88 -20.25
N ALA A 132 -7.86 23.16 -20.15
CA ALA A 132 -8.78 24.20 -19.66
C ALA A 132 -9.98 24.37 -20.61
N ASP A 133 -9.77 24.28 -21.94
CA ASP A 133 -10.83 24.32 -22.92
C ASP A 133 -11.73 23.07 -22.86
N LEU A 134 -11.18 21.89 -22.70
CA LEU A 134 -11.94 20.64 -22.53
C LEU A 134 -12.90 20.68 -21.32
N PHE A 135 -12.48 21.25 -20.22
CA PHE A 135 -13.34 21.41 -19.03
C PHE A 135 -14.39 22.50 -19.20
N ARG A 136 -14.12 23.54 -19.99
CA ARG A 136 -15.08 24.60 -20.33
C ARG A 136 -16.21 24.03 -21.19
N ASP A 137 -15.88 23.22 -22.19
CA ASP A 137 -16.84 22.57 -23.08
C ASP A 137 -17.76 21.59 -22.32
N ILE A 138 -17.23 20.89 -21.30
CA ILE A 138 -18.02 19.99 -20.46
C ILE A 138 -18.99 20.76 -19.54
N GLU A 139 -18.62 21.95 -19.07
CA GLU A 139 -19.50 22.79 -18.24
C GLU A 139 -20.63 23.45 -19.07
N GLU A 140 -20.40 23.74 -20.36
CA GLU A 140 -21.39 24.33 -21.24
C GLU A 140 -22.38 23.29 -21.81
N GLU A 141 -22.00 22.00 -21.94
CA GLU A 141 -22.85 20.94 -22.49
C GLU A 141 -23.81 20.27 -21.47
N THR A 142 -23.82 20.66 -20.23
CA THR A 142 -24.75 20.09 -19.25
C THR A 142 -26.11 20.77 -19.27
N PRO A 143 -27.13 20.22 -19.95
CA PRO A 143 -28.48 20.77 -19.88
C PRO A 143 -29.03 20.63 -18.45
N GLU A 144 -29.61 21.69 -17.98
CA GLU A 144 -30.18 21.86 -16.62
C GLU A 144 -31.20 20.80 -16.16
N SER A 145 -31.63 19.89 -17.07
CA SER A 145 -32.73 18.95 -16.82
C SER A 145 -32.33 17.51 -16.46
N ALA A 146 -31.01 17.16 -16.44
CA ALA A 146 -30.57 15.77 -16.14
C ALA A 146 -30.02 15.60 -14.72
N ASN A 147 -30.22 16.54 -13.79
CA ASN A 147 -29.21 16.70 -12.76
C ASN A 147 -29.69 16.87 -11.33
N THR A 148 -30.56 16.04 -10.80
CA THR A 148 -30.82 16.12 -9.34
C THR A 148 -30.12 15.03 -8.51
N ALA A 149 -29.73 13.91 -9.08
CA ALA A 149 -29.14 12.80 -8.31
C ALA A 149 -27.58 12.76 -8.40
N HIS A 150 -26.98 12.99 -9.58
CA HIS A 150 -25.52 12.89 -9.75
C HIS A 150 -24.76 14.14 -9.31
N SER A 151 -25.33 15.33 -9.48
CA SER A 151 -24.74 16.60 -9.05
C SER A 151 -24.61 16.72 -7.53
N SER A 152 -25.54 16.14 -6.78
CA SER A 152 -25.48 16.14 -5.32
C SER A 152 -24.31 15.33 -4.78
N THR A 153 -23.98 14.21 -5.43
CA THR A 153 -22.88 13.31 -5.05
C THR A 153 -21.51 13.93 -5.35
N LEU A 154 -21.34 14.53 -6.52
CA LEU A 154 -20.09 15.21 -6.92
C LEU A 154 -19.83 16.48 -6.10
N LYS A 155 -20.86 17.32 -5.88
CA LYS A 155 -20.74 18.51 -5.04
C LYS A 155 -20.44 18.13 -3.58
N ARG A 156 -21.03 17.06 -3.06
CA ARG A 156 -20.78 16.53 -1.72
C ARG A 156 -19.35 16.00 -1.58
N SER A 157 -18.83 15.31 -2.61
CA SER A 157 -17.44 14.83 -2.66
C SER A 157 -16.44 15.97 -2.70
N LEU A 158 -16.66 17.00 -3.50
CA LEU A 158 -15.81 18.20 -3.59
C LEU A 158 -15.83 19.03 -2.29
N THR A 159 -16.99 19.13 -1.63
CA THR A 159 -17.11 19.83 -0.35
C THR A 159 -16.41 19.05 0.77
N LEU A 160 -16.46 17.73 0.74
CA LEU A 160 -15.76 16.88 1.70
C LEU A 160 -14.23 16.90 1.50
N LEU A 161 -13.76 17.01 0.26
CA LEU A 161 -12.34 17.24 -0.07
C LEU A 161 -11.84 18.59 0.47
N ARG A 162 -12.64 19.64 0.37
CA ARG A 162 -12.30 20.98 0.89
C ARG A 162 -12.33 21.08 2.42
N SER A 163 -13.13 20.26 3.09
CA SER A 163 -13.29 20.30 4.55
C SER A 163 -12.29 19.43 5.32
N GLY A 164 -11.39 18.70 4.64
CA GLY A 164 -10.43 17.80 5.27
C GLY A 164 -11.06 16.60 6.00
N LYS A 165 -12.36 16.33 5.79
CA LYS A 165 -13.11 15.28 6.51
C LYS A 165 -13.23 13.96 5.74
N VAL A 166 -12.63 13.84 4.54
CA VAL A 166 -12.66 12.60 3.74
C VAL A 166 -11.47 11.73 4.10
N LYS A 167 -11.72 10.68 4.86
CA LYS A 167 -10.79 9.55 4.97
C LYS A 167 -10.98 8.68 3.73
N PHE A 168 -9.99 8.66 2.84
CA PHE A 168 -10.04 7.81 1.66
C PHE A 168 -10.00 6.34 2.06
N PHE A 169 -10.99 5.59 1.59
CA PHE A 169 -11.00 4.14 1.63
C PHE A 169 -10.82 3.67 0.18
N ILE A 170 -9.65 3.11 -0.13
CA ILE A 170 -9.44 2.42 -1.41
C ILE A 170 -9.92 1.00 -1.23
N GLN A 171 -11.10 0.72 -1.78
CA GLN A 171 -11.63 -0.63 -1.87
C GLN A 171 -11.02 -1.32 -3.09
N ARG A 172 -10.64 -2.60 -2.94
CA ARG A 172 -10.08 -3.50 -3.96
C ARG A 172 -11.03 -3.72 -5.13
#